data_8007a164f842c17214012a7372a74053
#
_entry.id   8007a164f842c17214012a7372a74053
#
_cell.length_a   1.000
_cell.length_b   1.000
_cell.length_c   1.000
_cell.angle_alpha   90.00
_cell.angle_beta   90.00
_cell.angle_gamma   90.00
#
_symmetry.space_group_name_H-M   'P 1'
#
loop_
_entity.id
_entity.type
_entity.pdbx_description
1 polymer ?
#
loop_
_entity_poly.entity_id
_entity_poly.type
_entity_poly.pdbx_seq_one_letter_code
_entity_poly.pdbx_strand_id
1 'polypeptide(L)'
;GVDIDMMSPAYMLCLEKLVESGKIPEAFVDESAFRVLMMKNQLGLFENPFAGLGKSGKLTLHNREKAYQLAGESCVLLKNDKILPLSMKKKVIWAGPYTTSRELLSRWSIFGEHEAVETIEDVLQKKQIEVECITGCNILSDAECKVWQVEQELSGKPRDEQWLETITHEDTVVCVLGEHESQSGEAASRAFLTLPEEQQVLFEKIAERTSNIVTVIIAGRPLDLRRISEKSKAVIMA
;
A
#
# COMPACT_ATOMS: atom_id res chain seq x y z
N GLY A 1 28.89 14.05 -4.12
CA GLY A 1 29.48 12.75 -3.87
C GLY A 1 28.59 11.86 -3.02
N VAL A 2 28.98 10.61 -2.90
CA VAL A 2 28.34 9.62 -2.02
C VAL A 2 29.30 9.42 -0.84
N ASP A 3 28.85 9.69 0.38
CA ASP A 3 29.70 9.63 1.57
C ASP A 3 29.71 8.26 2.24
N ILE A 4 28.64 7.46 2.02
CA ILE A 4 28.49 6.11 2.55
C ILE A 4 28.13 5.18 1.42
N ASP A 5 28.95 4.18 1.17
CA ASP A 5 28.67 3.10 0.22
C ASP A 5 27.95 1.96 0.96
N MET A 6 26.69 1.76 0.62
CA MET A 6 25.87 0.71 1.21
C MET A 6 25.67 -0.43 0.21
N MET A 7 26.02 -1.65 0.60
CA MET A 7 25.90 -2.88 -0.17
C MET A 7 26.88 -3.06 -1.33
N SER A 8 27.57 -2.04 -1.82
CA SER A 8 28.63 -2.23 -2.82
C SER A 8 30.01 -2.29 -2.14
N PRO A 9 30.96 -3.09 -2.65
CA PRO A 9 32.33 -3.12 -2.14
C PRO A 9 33.24 -2.08 -2.82
N ALA A 10 32.68 -1.10 -3.55
CA ALA A 10 33.44 -0.22 -4.45
C ALA A 10 34.51 0.58 -3.71
N TYR A 11 34.16 1.19 -2.58
CA TYR A 11 35.12 1.96 -1.79
C TYR A 11 36.24 1.07 -1.22
N MET A 12 35.90 -0.10 -0.70
CA MET A 12 36.87 -1.04 -0.15
C MET A 12 37.86 -1.55 -1.21
N LEU A 13 37.39 -1.80 -2.44
CA LEU A 13 38.19 -2.43 -3.48
C LEU A 13 38.97 -1.44 -4.34
N CYS A 14 38.50 -0.20 -4.46
CA CYS A 14 38.97 0.73 -5.48
C CYS A 14 39.56 2.02 -4.93
N LEU A 15 39.06 2.54 -3.79
CA LEU A 15 39.33 3.92 -3.38
C LEU A 15 40.79 4.17 -3.10
N GLU A 16 41.47 3.30 -2.34
CA GLU A 16 42.89 3.40 -2.02
C GLU A 16 43.75 3.53 -3.29
N LYS A 17 43.57 2.60 -4.25
CA LYS A 17 44.31 2.59 -5.52
C LYS A 17 44.04 3.81 -6.39
N LEU A 18 42.85 4.39 -6.31
CA LEU A 18 42.49 5.60 -7.05
C LEU A 18 43.16 6.83 -6.46
N VAL A 19 43.28 6.90 -5.14
CA VAL A 19 44.02 7.96 -4.43
C VAL A 19 45.53 7.82 -4.70
N GLU A 20 46.11 6.64 -4.51
CA GLU A 20 47.54 6.37 -4.76
C GLU A 20 47.95 6.68 -6.20
N SER A 21 47.12 6.41 -7.16
CA SER A 21 47.33 6.71 -8.57
C SER A 21 47.10 8.19 -8.95
N GLY A 22 46.68 9.01 -8.00
CA GLY A 22 46.38 10.42 -8.20
C GLY A 22 45.14 10.71 -9.03
N LYS A 23 44.29 9.71 -9.28
CA LYS A 23 43.03 9.87 -10.02
C LYS A 23 41.95 10.55 -9.17
N ILE A 24 41.99 10.38 -7.86
CA ILE A 24 41.10 11.02 -6.91
C ILE A 24 41.96 11.73 -5.87
N PRO A 25 41.76 13.04 -5.64
CA PRO A 25 42.43 13.76 -4.55
C PRO A 25 42.04 13.19 -3.19
N GLU A 26 42.98 12.93 -2.31
CA GLU A 26 42.74 12.48 -0.94
C GLU A 26 41.77 13.40 -0.17
N ALA A 27 41.86 14.71 -0.42
CA ALA A 27 40.96 15.70 0.19
C ALA A 27 39.48 15.42 -0.02
N PHE A 28 39.07 14.73 -1.08
CA PHE A 28 37.66 14.32 -1.27
C PHE A 28 37.28 13.20 -0.33
N VAL A 29 38.21 12.32 0.00
CA VAL A 29 37.98 11.24 0.98
C VAL A 29 37.88 11.84 2.37
N ASP A 30 38.80 12.77 2.72
CA ASP A 30 38.79 13.47 4.00
C ASP A 30 37.49 14.24 4.22
N GLU A 31 37.04 14.97 3.20
CA GLU A 31 35.79 15.73 3.27
C GLU A 31 34.57 14.80 3.50
N SER A 32 34.52 13.67 2.79
CA SER A 32 33.44 12.67 2.93
C SER A 32 33.47 12.04 4.32
N ALA A 33 34.66 11.61 4.78
CA ALA A 33 34.84 11.08 6.13
C ALA A 33 34.45 12.09 7.22
N PHE A 34 34.86 13.36 7.04
CA PHE A 34 34.49 14.44 7.96
C PHE A 34 32.96 14.59 8.10
N ARG A 35 32.22 14.56 6.99
CA ARG A 35 30.74 14.65 7.04
C ARG A 35 30.11 13.51 7.86
N VAL A 36 30.61 12.28 7.68
CA VAL A 36 30.14 11.12 8.44
C VAL A 36 30.51 11.23 9.93
N LEU A 37 31.73 11.65 10.23
CA LEU A 37 32.19 11.84 11.61
C LEU A 37 31.41 12.97 12.32
N MET A 38 31.13 14.07 11.61
CA MET A 38 30.31 15.17 12.14
C MET A 38 28.88 14.70 12.47
N MET A 39 28.28 13.89 11.63
CA MET A 39 26.96 13.32 11.91
C MET A 39 26.99 12.43 13.16
N LYS A 40 28.02 11.57 13.30
CA LYS A 40 28.19 10.74 14.50
C LYS A 40 28.39 11.59 15.76
N ASN A 41 29.16 12.66 15.66
CA ASN A 41 29.37 13.59 16.76
C ASN A 41 28.05 14.30 17.18
N GLN A 42 27.29 14.79 16.22
CA GLN A 42 26.00 15.45 16.49
C GLN A 42 24.98 14.50 17.14
N LEU A 43 25.06 13.20 16.83
CA LEU A 43 24.24 12.17 17.46
C LEU A 43 24.76 11.74 18.84
N GLY A 44 25.91 12.28 19.31
CA GLY A 44 26.54 11.92 20.60
C GLY A 44 27.10 10.51 20.65
N LEU A 45 27.40 9.90 19.47
CA LEU A 45 27.83 8.50 19.40
C LEU A 45 29.28 8.29 19.87
N PHE A 46 30.09 9.34 19.96
CA PHE A 46 31.44 9.25 20.52
C PHE A 46 31.40 9.17 22.04
N GLU A 47 30.47 9.87 22.67
CA GLU A 47 30.27 9.84 24.13
C GLU A 47 29.46 8.62 24.57
N ASN A 48 28.47 8.21 23.76
CA ASN A 48 27.61 7.09 24.06
C ASN A 48 27.22 6.29 22.79
N PRO A 49 28.10 5.38 22.31
CA PRO A 49 27.85 4.61 21.09
C PRO A 49 26.65 3.64 21.21
N PHE A 50 26.19 3.39 22.40
CA PHE A 50 25.03 2.52 22.70
C PHE A 50 23.77 3.31 23.07
N ALA A 51 23.71 4.58 22.67
CA ALA A 51 22.53 5.40 22.90
C ALA A 51 21.27 4.72 22.33
N GLY A 52 20.29 4.51 23.17
CA GLY A 52 19.03 3.84 22.80
C GLY A 52 19.02 2.33 22.93
N LEU A 53 20.15 1.65 23.20
CA LEU A 53 20.17 0.22 23.44
C LEU A 53 19.30 -0.14 24.67
N GLY A 54 18.41 -1.11 24.51
CA GLY A 54 17.44 -1.52 25.55
C GLY A 54 16.26 -0.57 25.76
N LYS A 55 16.17 0.51 25.01
CA LYS A 55 14.99 1.40 24.99
C LYS A 55 14.11 1.01 23.82
N SER A 56 13.14 0.13 24.03
CA SER A 56 12.09 -0.06 23.02
C SER A 56 11.17 1.15 23.03
N GLY A 57 11.06 1.86 21.91
CA GLY A 57 10.05 2.88 21.75
C GLY A 57 8.68 2.21 21.69
N LYS A 58 7.86 2.36 22.74
CA LYS A 58 6.46 1.95 22.67
C LYS A 58 5.71 2.91 21.77
N LEU A 59 4.97 2.39 20.81
CA LEU A 59 3.97 3.19 20.07
C LEU A 59 3.01 3.85 21.06
N THR A 60 3.04 5.16 21.11
CA THR A 60 2.13 5.94 21.97
C THR A 60 0.79 6.16 21.26
N LEU A 61 -0.26 6.48 22.00
CA LEU A 61 -1.54 6.90 21.43
C LEU A 61 -1.35 8.07 20.45
N HIS A 62 -0.48 9.03 20.80
CA HIS A 62 -0.16 10.17 19.96
C HIS A 62 0.44 9.74 18.60
N ASN A 63 1.31 8.73 18.57
CA ASN A 63 1.87 8.22 17.32
C ASN A 63 0.77 7.58 16.43
N ARG A 64 -0.19 6.88 17.04
CA ARG A 64 -1.34 6.30 16.32
C ARG A 64 -2.25 7.39 15.75
N GLU A 65 -2.53 8.44 16.51
CA GLU A 65 -3.30 9.60 16.03
C GLU A 65 -2.63 10.27 14.83
N LYS A 66 -1.30 10.46 14.90
CA LYS A 66 -0.53 11.02 13.79
C LYS A 66 -0.53 10.10 12.57
N ALA A 67 -0.36 8.79 12.76
CA ALA A 67 -0.43 7.82 11.67
C ALA A 67 -1.81 7.83 11.00
N TYR A 68 -2.89 7.89 11.78
CA TYR A 68 -4.26 7.99 11.28
C TYR A 68 -4.47 9.27 10.46
N GLN A 69 -4.00 10.42 10.98
CA GLN A 69 -4.07 11.69 10.26
C GLN A 69 -3.31 11.62 8.93
N LEU A 70 -2.07 11.14 8.93
CA LEU A 70 -1.24 11.01 7.73
C LEU A 70 -1.87 10.06 6.71
N ALA A 71 -2.43 8.93 7.15
CA ALA A 71 -3.14 8.01 6.26
C ALA A 71 -4.33 8.69 5.58
N GLY A 72 -5.12 9.47 6.32
CA GLY A 72 -6.22 10.24 5.74
C GLY A 72 -5.77 11.30 4.74
N GLU A 73 -4.68 12.02 5.04
CA GLU A 73 -4.11 13.05 4.18
C GLU A 73 -3.41 12.47 2.93
N SER A 74 -2.99 11.20 2.96
CA SER A 74 -2.38 10.52 1.81
C SER A 74 -3.39 10.06 0.77
N CYS A 75 -4.66 9.92 1.12
CA CYS A 75 -5.70 9.55 0.18
C CYS A 75 -5.94 10.64 -0.88
N VAL A 76 -5.99 10.26 -2.15
CA VAL A 76 -6.18 11.18 -3.26
C VAL A 76 -7.54 10.95 -3.92
N LEU A 77 -8.39 11.96 -3.93
CA LEU A 77 -9.66 11.93 -4.66
C LEU A 77 -9.41 12.22 -6.14
N LEU A 78 -9.43 11.18 -6.98
CA LEU A 78 -9.16 11.29 -8.42
C LEU A 78 -10.39 11.73 -9.22
N LYS A 79 -11.58 11.34 -8.77
CA LYS A 79 -12.87 11.66 -9.43
C LYS A 79 -13.98 11.72 -8.39
N ASN A 80 -14.93 12.67 -8.57
CA ASN A 80 -16.18 12.70 -7.83
C ASN A 80 -17.29 13.39 -8.62
N ASP A 81 -18.19 12.60 -9.19
CA ASP A 81 -19.38 13.07 -9.89
C ASP A 81 -20.54 13.30 -8.90
N LYS A 82 -20.26 13.97 -7.80
CA LYS A 82 -21.21 14.36 -6.73
C LYS A 82 -21.84 13.17 -5.98
N ILE A 83 -21.24 11.99 -5.99
CA ILE A 83 -21.68 10.84 -5.18
C ILE A 83 -21.14 10.91 -3.76
N LEU A 84 -19.98 11.53 -3.56
CA LEU A 84 -19.38 11.75 -2.24
C LEU A 84 -19.74 13.14 -1.69
N PRO A 85 -20.00 13.26 -0.36
CA PRO A 85 -19.96 12.21 0.65
C PRO A 85 -21.12 11.22 0.49
N LEU A 86 -20.88 9.95 0.85
CA LEU A 86 -21.89 8.90 0.76
C LEU A 86 -23.08 9.20 1.67
N SER A 87 -24.29 8.99 1.15
CA SER A 87 -25.52 9.02 1.94
C SER A 87 -25.81 7.62 2.47
N MET A 88 -25.75 7.44 3.78
CA MET A 88 -26.12 6.18 4.44
C MET A 88 -27.64 5.96 4.53
N LYS A 89 -28.46 6.81 3.90
CA LYS A 89 -29.94 6.63 3.81
C LYS A 89 -30.34 5.58 2.77
N LYS A 90 -29.44 5.24 1.85
CA LYS A 90 -29.64 4.20 0.83
C LYS A 90 -28.78 3.00 1.16
N LYS A 91 -29.13 1.84 0.60
CA LYS A 91 -28.31 0.64 0.73
C LYS A 91 -26.93 0.90 0.12
N VAL A 92 -25.87 0.65 0.91
CA VAL A 92 -24.48 0.72 0.49
C VAL A 92 -23.87 -0.65 0.68
N ILE A 93 -23.33 -1.22 -0.39
CA ILE A 93 -22.64 -2.50 -0.40
C ILE A 93 -21.16 -2.21 -0.57
N TRP A 94 -20.32 -2.81 0.27
CA TRP A 94 -18.87 -2.77 0.13
C TRP A 94 -18.40 -4.08 -0.49
N ALA A 95 -17.78 -4.01 -1.65
CA ALA A 95 -17.39 -5.18 -2.42
C ALA A 95 -15.94 -5.10 -2.87
N GLY A 96 -15.29 -6.26 -2.95
CA GLY A 96 -13.90 -6.37 -3.37
C GLY A 96 -13.01 -6.98 -2.30
N PRO A 97 -11.85 -7.53 -2.69
CA PRO A 97 -11.02 -8.33 -1.81
C PRO A 97 -10.46 -7.55 -0.61
N TYR A 98 -10.26 -6.25 -0.75
CA TYR A 98 -9.74 -5.40 0.32
C TYR A 98 -10.79 -4.93 1.33
N THR A 99 -12.05 -5.33 1.21
CA THR A 99 -13.06 -5.06 2.25
C THR A 99 -12.78 -5.83 3.53
N THR A 100 -12.28 -7.06 3.40
CA THR A 100 -12.04 -8.00 4.51
C THR A 100 -10.59 -8.45 4.61
N SER A 101 -9.72 -8.07 3.67
CA SER A 101 -8.31 -8.44 3.68
C SER A 101 -7.50 -7.61 4.65
N ARG A 102 -6.54 -8.25 5.31
CA ARG A 102 -5.49 -7.61 6.13
C ARG A 102 -4.19 -7.37 5.36
N GLU A 103 -4.16 -7.70 4.06
CA GLU A 103 -3.03 -7.51 3.14
C GLU A 103 -2.87 -6.04 2.74
N LEU A 104 -2.79 -5.14 3.75
CA LEU A 104 -2.65 -3.69 3.57
C LEU A 104 -1.24 -3.18 3.88
N LEU A 105 -0.36 -4.06 4.38
CA LEU A 105 1.03 -3.71 4.63
C LEU A 105 1.83 -3.79 3.34
N SER A 106 2.77 -2.87 3.17
CA SER A 106 3.66 -2.92 2.01
C SER A 106 4.72 -4.01 2.18
N ARG A 107 5.31 -4.47 1.07
CA ARG A 107 6.42 -5.42 1.03
C ARG A 107 7.60 -5.03 1.94
N TRP A 108 7.79 -3.74 2.19
CA TRP A 108 8.86 -3.23 3.05
C TRP A 108 8.49 -3.15 4.53
N SER A 109 7.29 -3.58 4.87
CA SER A 109 6.85 -3.70 6.27
C SER A 109 7.37 -4.98 6.92
N ILE A 110 8.68 -5.14 7.00
CA ILE A 110 9.39 -6.38 7.38
C ILE A 110 8.94 -6.93 8.75
N PHE A 111 8.59 -6.04 9.68
CA PHE A 111 8.14 -6.39 11.03
C PHE A 111 6.67 -6.04 11.27
N GLY A 112 5.90 -5.86 10.19
CA GLY A 112 4.48 -5.61 10.29
C GLY A 112 3.72 -6.88 10.70
N GLU A 113 2.74 -6.72 11.58
CA GLU A 113 1.85 -7.80 12.02
C GLU A 113 0.52 -7.66 11.28
N HIS A 114 0.24 -8.54 10.34
CA HIS A 114 -1.01 -8.50 9.53
C HIS A 114 -2.25 -8.62 10.41
N GLU A 115 -2.17 -9.41 11.51
CA GLU A 115 -3.28 -9.55 12.46
C GLU A 115 -3.62 -8.24 13.19
N ALA A 116 -2.67 -7.32 13.28
CA ALA A 116 -2.90 -6.00 13.88
C ALA A 116 -3.54 -5.00 12.92
N VAL A 117 -3.63 -5.32 11.63
CA VAL A 117 -4.27 -4.50 10.62
C VAL A 117 -5.78 -4.60 10.76
N GLU A 118 -6.46 -3.47 10.88
CA GLU A 118 -7.93 -3.41 10.86
C GLU A 118 -8.43 -3.44 9.42
N THR A 119 -9.34 -4.33 9.11
CA THR A 119 -10.03 -4.35 7.82
C THR A 119 -11.06 -3.21 7.74
N ILE A 120 -11.52 -2.91 6.54
CA ILE A 120 -12.63 -1.97 6.36
C ILE A 120 -13.87 -2.47 7.10
N GLU A 121 -14.15 -3.77 7.02
CA GLU A 121 -15.25 -4.40 7.75
C GLU A 121 -15.13 -4.22 9.26
N ASP A 122 -13.94 -4.47 9.84
CA ASP A 122 -13.67 -4.25 11.28
C ASP A 122 -13.98 -2.79 11.68
N VAL A 123 -13.54 -1.83 10.86
CA VAL A 123 -13.74 -0.40 11.15
C VAL A 123 -15.22 0.00 11.05
N LEU A 124 -15.94 -0.52 10.05
CA LEU A 124 -17.36 -0.24 9.88
C LEU A 124 -18.18 -0.81 11.05
N GLN A 125 -17.88 -2.04 11.48
CA GLN A 125 -18.49 -2.67 12.65
C GLN A 125 -18.22 -1.88 13.93
N LYS A 126 -16.97 -1.45 14.18
CA LYS A 126 -16.60 -0.62 15.34
C LYS A 126 -17.33 0.73 15.36
N LYS A 127 -17.59 1.29 14.19
CA LYS A 127 -18.37 2.54 14.04
C LYS A 127 -19.88 2.32 14.08
N GLN A 128 -20.33 1.08 14.26
CA GLN A 128 -21.77 0.69 14.24
C GLN A 128 -22.47 1.10 12.93
N ILE A 129 -21.73 1.04 11.82
CA ILE A 129 -22.26 1.28 10.49
C ILE A 129 -22.69 -0.07 9.92
N GLU A 130 -23.98 -0.29 9.84
CA GLU A 130 -24.55 -1.51 9.26
C GLU A 130 -24.46 -1.45 7.74
N VAL A 131 -23.55 -2.23 7.18
CA VAL A 131 -23.35 -2.38 5.75
C VAL A 131 -23.01 -3.84 5.42
N GLU A 132 -23.24 -4.23 4.20
CA GLU A 132 -22.84 -5.54 3.69
C GLU A 132 -21.42 -5.45 3.12
N CYS A 133 -20.49 -6.26 3.64
CA CYS A 133 -19.13 -6.41 3.14
C CYS A 133 -18.98 -7.74 2.42
N ILE A 134 -18.55 -7.70 1.17
CA ILE A 134 -18.43 -8.88 0.30
C ILE A 134 -17.06 -8.91 -0.35
N THR A 135 -16.28 -9.95 -0.10
CA THR A 135 -14.96 -10.13 -0.74
C THR A 135 -15.08 -10.20 -2.27
N GLY A 136 -16.08 -10.92 -2.79
CA GLY A 136 -16.42 -11.01 -4.21
C GLY A 136 -15.45 -11.77 -5.09
N CYS A 137 -14.15 -11.54 -4.94
CA CYS A 137 -13.07 -12.24 -5.64
C CYS A 137 -11.80 -12.27 -4.78
N ASN A 138 -10.78 -12.98 -5.23
CA ASN A 138 -9.44 -12.94 -4.62
C ASN A 138 -8.68 -11.68 -5.02
N ILE A 139 -7.60 -11.35 -4.28
CA ILE A 139 -6.69 -10.25 -4.68
C ILE A 139 -6.00 -10.61 -6.00
N LEU A 140 -5.46 -11.82 -6.10
CA LEU A 140 -4.82 -12.38 -7.28
C LEU A 140 -5.55 -13.62 -7.76
N SER A 141 -5.55 -13.87 -9.06
CA SER A 141 -5.95 -15.17 -9.62
C SER A 141 -4.90 -16.25 -9.32
N ASP A 142 -5.27 -17.52 -9.40
CA ASP A 142 -4.32 -18.64 -9.24
C ASP A 142 -3.14 -18.56 -10.22
N ALA A 143 -3.37 -18.04 -11.42
CA ALA A 143 -2.32 -17.83 -12.42
C ALA A 143 -1.36 -16.71 -11.99
N GLU A 144 -1.89 -15.61 -11.46
CA GLU A 144 -1.08 -14.50 -10.94
C GLU A 144 -0.31 -14.93 -9.69
N CYS A 145 -0.91 -15.69 -8.79
CA CYS A 145 -0.23 -16.25 -7.62
C CYS A 145 1.02 -17.07 -8.01
N LYS A 146 0.90 -17.88 -9.05
CA LYS A 146 2.05 -18.66 -9.57
C LYS A 146 3.14 -17.76 -10.16
N VAL A 147 2.76 -16.72 -10.90
CA VAL A 147 3.71 -15.76 -11.49
C VAL A 147 4.48 -15.00 -10.39
N TRP A 148 3.77 -14.57 -9.36
CA TRP A 148 4.33 -13.76 -8.27
C TRP A 148 4.89 -14.58 -7.12
N GLN A 149 4.77 -15.93 -7.17
CA GLN A 149 5.21 -16.87 -6.13
C GLN A 149 4.60 -16.53 -4.76
N VAL A 150 3.32 -16.21 -4.76
CA VAL A 150 2.54 -15.87 -3.58
C VAL A 150 1.68 -17.07 -3.18
N GLU A 151 1.74 -17.45 -1.92
CA GLU A 151 0.74 -18.30 -1.31
C GLU A 151 -0.38 -17.39 -0.80
N GLN A 152 -1.52 -17.46 -1.48
CA GLN A 152 -2.66 -16.66 -1.08
C GLN A 152 -3.36 -17.35 0.09
N GLU A 153 -3.23 -16.80 1.30
CA GLU A 153 -4.15 -17.13 2.36
C GLU A 153 -5.51 -16.56 1.99
N LEU A 154 -6.45 -17.46 1.70
CA LEU A 154 -7.83 -17.10 1.38
C LEU A 154 -8.49 -16.53 2.64
N SER A 155 -8.34 -15.26 2.89
CA SER A 155 -9.11 -14.53 3.88
C SER A 155 -10.55 -14.38 3.37
N GLY A 156 -11.36 -15.42 3.62
CA GLY A 156 -12.72 -15.53 3.17
C GLY A 156 -12.84 -16.13 1.76
N LYS A 157 -13.55 -17.25 1.63
CA LYS A 157 -13.92 -17.78 0.31
C LYS A 157 -14.74 -16.73 -0.41
N PRO A 158 -14.47 -16.44 -1.70
CA PRO A 158 -15.36 -15.62 -2.50
C PRO A 158 -16.79 -16.15 -2.33
N ARG A 159 -17.74 -15.27 -2.00
CA ARG A 159 -19.14 -15.68 -1.97
C ARG A 159 -19.56 -16.12 -3.36
N ASP A 160 -20.48 -17.09 -3.41
CA ASP A 160 -21.22 -17.39 -4.63
C ASP A 160 -21.74 -16.07 -5.25
N GLU A 161 -21.64 -15.93 -6.56
CA GLU A 161 -22.00 -14.70 -7.31
C GLU A 161 -23.48 -14.31 -7.20
N GLN A 162 -24.32 -15.12 -6.58
CA GLN A 162 -25.76 -14.83 -6.37
C GLN A 162 -26.04 -13.47 -5.71
N TRP A 163 -25.11 -12.95 -4.91
CA TRP A 163 -25.25 -11.61 -4.31
C TRP A 163 -25.29 -10.49 -5.36
N LEU A 164 -24.65 -10.66 -6.52
CA LEU A 164 -24.71 -9.69 -7.62
C LEU A 164 -26.15 -9.46 -8.10
N GLU A 165 -27.00 -10.49 -8.00
CA GLU A 165 -28.40 -10.39 -8.39
C GLU A 165 -29.24 -9.59 -7.41
N THR A 166 -28.75 -9.38 -6.19
CA THR A 166 -29.41 -8.55 -5.17
C THR A 166 -29.16 -7.06 -5.36
N ILE A 167 -28.17 -6.69 -6.22
CA ILE A 167 -27.87 -5.30 -6.51
C ILE A 167 -28.93 -4.72 -7.43
N THR A 168 -29.52 -3.62 -7.00
CA THR A 168 -30.44 -2.82 -7.82
C THR A 168 -29.72 -1.58 -8.41
N HIS A 169 -30.32 -0.98 -9.43
CA HIS A 169 -29.76 0.24 -10.05
C HIS A 169 -29.73 1.45 -9.10
N GLU A 170 -30.46 1.41 -7.99
CA GLU A 170 -30.49 2.48 -6.98
C GLU A 170 -29.42 2.31 -5.90
N ASP A 171 -28.91 1.08 -5.72
CA ASP A 171 -27.91 0.79 -4.70
C ASP A 171 -26.57 1.42 -5.02
N THR A 172 -25.85 1.82 -3.98
CA THR A 172 -24.49 2.28 -4.12
C THR A 172 -23.53 1.14 -3.77
N VAL A 173 -22.55 0.88 -4.65
CA VAL A 173 -21.51 -0.10 -4.40
C VAL A 173 -20.17 0.61 -4.25
N VAL A 174 -19.50 0.36 -3.12
CA VAL A 174 -18.12 0.79 -2.89
C VAL A 174 -17.20 -0.38 -3.22
N CYS A 175 -16.53 -0.31 -4.36
CA CYS A 175 -15.56 -1.30 -4.80
C CYS A 175 -14.20 -1.02 -4.16
N VAL A 176 -13.65 -1.94 -3.37
CA VAL A 176 -12.31 -1.81 -2.75
C VAL A 176 -11.38 -2.80 -3.40
N LEU A 177 -10.56 -2.28 -4.30
CA LEU A 177 -9.73 -3.02 -5.23
C LEU A 177 -8.27 -2.58 -5.10
N GLY A 178 -7.33 -3.37 -5.62
CA GLY A 178 -5.93 -2.97 -5.53
C GLY A 178 -4.94 -4.01 -6.00
N GLU A 179 -3.66 -3.67 -5.86
CA GLU A 179 -2.54 -4.57 -6.11
C GLU A 179 -2.18 -5.37 -4.85
N HIS A 180 -1.74 -6.58 -5.02
CA HIS A 180 -1.05 -7.32 -3.96
C HIS A 180 0.33 -6.69 -3.70
N GLU A 181 0.84 -6.77 -2.48
CA GLU A 181 2.14 -6.19 -2.11
C GLU A 181 3.30 -6.70 -2.99
N SER A 182 3.25 -7.97 -3.43
CA SER A 182 4.26 -8.54 -4.34
C SER A 182 4.31 -7.88 -5.71
N GLN A 183 3.26 -7.21 -6.12
CA GLN A 183 3.16 -6.57 -7.43
C GLN A 183 3.77 -5.16 -7.46
N SER A 184 4.18 -4.61 -6.32
CA SER A 184 4.74 -3.26 -6.19
C SER A 184 6.04 -3.28 -5.38
N GLY A 185 6.97 -2.38 -5.69
CA GLY A 185 8.25 -2.23 -5.00
C GLY A 185 9.42 -2.85 -5.75
N GLU A 186 10.49 -3.16 -5.02
CA GLU A 186 11.73 -3.71 -5.57
C GLU A 186 11.50 -5.08 -6.20
N ALA A 187 12.10 -5.30 -7.37
CA ALA A 187 11.97 -6.51 -8.18
C ALA A 187 10.52 -6.85 -8.62
N ALA A 188 9.59 -5.91 -8.51
CA ALA A 188 8.19 -6.07 -8.91
C ALA A 188 7.87 -5.25 -10.18
N SER A 189 8.61 -5.49 -11.25
CA SER A 189 8.40 -4.82 -12.53
C SER A 189 7.18 -5.39 -13.26
N ARG A 190 6.33 -4.51 -13.80
CA ARG A 190 5.12 -4.88 -14.55
C ARG A 190 5.05 -4.09 -15.86
N ALA A 191 4.78 -4.78 -16.96
CA ALA A 191 4.55 -4.15 -18.27
C ALA A 191 3.14 -3.55 -18.37
N PHE A 192 2.15 -4.19 -17.74
CA PHE A 192 0.76 -3.72 -17.72
C PHE A 192 0.40 -3.30 -16.29
N LEU A 193 0.09 -2.03 -16.12
CA LEU A 193 -0.23 -1.42 -14.82
C LEU A 193 -1.74 -1.45 -14.57
N THR A 194 -2.38 -2.60 -14.74
CA THR A 194 -3.81 -2.79 -14.53
C THR A 194 -4.07 -3.48 -13.19
N LEU A 195 -5.30 -3.38 -12.70
CA LEU A 195 -5.76 -4.23 -11.60
C LEU A 195 -5.65 -5.71 -11.96
N PRO A 196 -5.51 -6.64 -10.98
CA PRO A 196 -5.62 -8.07 -11.19
C PRO A 196 -6.91 -8.47 -11.93
N GLU A 197 -6.83 -9.53 -12.74
CA GLU A 197 -7.90 -9.90 -13.67
C GLU A 197 -9.25 -10.18 -12.98
N GLU A 198 -9.24 -10.96 -11.90
CA GLU A 198 -10.48 -11.27 -11.16
C GLU A 198 -11.18 -10.02 -10.62
N GLN A 199 -10.41 -9.03 -10.19
CA GLN A 199 -10.95 -7.78 -9.70
C GLN A 199 -11.56 -6.93 -10.82
N GLN A 200 -10.97 -6.96 -12.02
CA GLN A 200 -11.54 -6.30 -13.19
C GLN A 200 -12.87 -6.96 -13.58
N VAL A 201 -12.92 -8.30 -13.59
CA VAL A 201 -14.14 -9.07 -13.88
C VAL A 201 -15.24 -8.75 -12.85
N LEU A 202 -14.90 -8.74 -11.57
CA LEU A 202 -15.84 -8.38 -10.50
C LEU A 202 -16.40 -6.96 -10.72
N PHE A 203 -15.53 -6.00 -10.98
CA PHE A 203 -15.94 -4.61 -11.22
C PHE A 203 -16.89 -4.48 -12.41
N GLU A 204 -16.61 -5.16 -13.52
CA GLU A 204 -17.48 -5.13 -14.70
C GLU A 204 -18.86 -5.72 -14.40
N LYS A 205 -18.95 -6.84 -13.68
CA LYS A 205 -20.23 -7.44 -13.25
C LYS A 205 -21.04 -6.51 -12.35
N ILE A 206 -20.38 -5.77 -11.44
CA ILE A 206 -21.04 -4.75 -10.60
C ILE A 206 -21.53 -3.61 -11.48
N ALA A 207 -20.73 -3.14 -12.43
CA ALA A 207 -21.08 -2.04 -13.31
C ALA A 207 -22.24 -2.35 -14.28
N GLU A 208 -22.55 -3.62 -14.52
CA GLU A 208 -23.76 -4.05 -15.24
C GLU A 208 -25.03 -3.89 -14.41
N ARG A 209 -24.92 -3.84 -13.07
CA ARG A 209 -26.07 -3.79 -12.14
C ARG A 209 -26.40 -2.36 -11.70
N THR A 210 -25.38 -1.54 -11.45
CA THR A 210 -25.58 -0.15 -10.99
C THR A 210 -24.53 0.78 -11.59
N SER A 211 -24.92 2.05 -11.78
CA SER A 211 -24.00 3.14 -12.11
C SER A 211 -23.54 3.94 -10.88
N ASN A 212 -24.04 3.61 -9.68
CA ASN A 212 -23.68 4.29 -8.45
C ASN A 212 -22.45 3.63 -7.82
N ILE A 213 -21.32 3.70 -8.49
CA ILE A 213 -20.08 3.04 -8.04
C ILE A 213 -19.10 4.07 -7.50
N VAL A 214 -18.57 3.80 -6.32
CA VAL A 214 -17.40 4.45 -5.74
C VAL A 214 -16.28 3.42 -5.72
N THR A 215 -15.12 3.74 -6.29
CA THR A 215 -13.99 2.82 -6.28
C THR A 215 -12.87 3.36 -5.42
N VAL A 216 -12.42 2.56 -4.46
CA VAL A 216 -11.23 2.78 -3.65
C VAL A 216 -10.14 1.86 -4.16
N ILE A 217 -9.00 2.44 -4.51
CA ILE A 217 -7.84 1.72 -5.04
C ILE A 217 -6.73 1.69 -4.00
N ILE A 218 -6.29 0.50 -3.64
CA ILE A 218 -5.16 0.25 -2.75
C ILE A 218 -4.00 -0.24 -3.61
N ALA A 219 -2.97 0.58 -3.77
CA ALA A 219 -1.83 0.22 -4.60
C ALA A 219 -0.60 1.04 -4.24
N GLY A 220 0.58 0.43 -4.40
CA GLY A 220 1.87 1.08 -4.17
C GLY A 220 2.36 1.94 -5.32
N ARG A 221 1.58 2.07 -6.40
CA ARG A 221 1.90 2.84 -7.62
C ARG A 221 0.64 3.32 -8.32
N PRO A 222 0.71 4.32 -9.21
CA PRO A 222 -0.38 4.65 -10.12
C PRO A 222 -0.68 3.48 -11.07
N LEU A 223 -1.97 3.20 -11.27
CA LEU A 223 -2.46 2.16 -12.17
C LEU A 223 -3.21 2.77 -13.36
N ASP A 224 -3.37 2.00 -14.42
CA ASP A 224 -4.28 2.34 -15.51
C ASP A 224 -5.74 2.10 -15.07
N LEU A 225 -6.38 3.16 -14.65
CA LEU A 225 -7.74 3.16 -14.13
C LEU A 225 -8.77 3.70 -15.13
N ARG A 226 -8.46 3.79 -16.43
CA ARG A 226 -9.38 4.36 -17.43
C ARG A 226 -10.74 3.70 -17.39
N ARG A 227 -10.82 2.37 -17.49
CA ARG A 227 -12.08 1.61 -17.44
C ARG A 227 -12.84 1.79 -16.12
N ILE A 228 -12.11 1.79 -15.01
CA ILE A 228 -12.67 2.03 -13.67
C ILE A 228 -13.25 3.45 -13.60
N SER A 229 -12.48 4.44 -14.03
CA SER A 229 -12.87 5.84 -13.97
C SER A 229 -14.09 6.15 -14.86
N GLU A 230 -14.20 5.52 -16.03
CA GLU A 230 -15.35 5.70 -16.93
C GLU A 230 -16.67 5.29 -16.27
N LYS A 231 -16.67 4.16 -15.53
CA LYS A 231 -17.88 3.57 -14.95
C LYS A 231 -18.12 3.95 -13.49
N SER A 232 -17.13 4.46 -12.77
CA SER A 232 -17.27 4.92 -11.39
C SER A 232 -17.70 6.37 -11.31
N LYS A 233 -18.60 6.71 -10.38
CA LYS A 233 -18.94 8.10 -10.04
C LYS A 233 -17.91 8.77 -9.15
N ALA A 234 -17.16 7.99 -8.36
CA ALA A 234 -16.01 8.50 -7.63
C ALA A 234 -14.87 7.47 -7.63
N VAL A 235 -13.64 7.97 -7.63
CA VAL A 235 -12.43 7.15 -7.54
C VAL A 235 -11.48 7.78 -6.53
N ILE A 236 -11.07 6.99 -5.57
CA ILE A 236 -10.14 7.36 -4.50
C ILE A 236 -8.92 6.45 -4.61
N MET A 237 -7.72 7.02 -4.55
CA MET A 237 -6.47 6.29 -4.36
C MET A 237 -6.09 6.37 -2.88
N ALA A 238 -5.93 5.23 -2.20
CA ALA A 238 -5.63 5.12 -0.77
C ALA A 238 -4.27 4.46 -0.52
#